data_0fa6037d7989a4794804f35dc10fd7e5
#
_entry.id   0fa6037d7989a4794804f35dc10fd7e5
#
_cell.length_a   1.000
_cell.length_b   1.000
_cell.length_c   1.000
_cell.angle_alpha   90.00
_cell.angle_beta   90.00
_cell.angle_gamma   90.00
#
_symmetry.space_group_name_H-M   'P 1'
#
loop_
_entity.id
_entity.type
_entity.pdbx_description
1 polymer ?
#
loop_
_entity_poly.entity_id
_entity_poly.type
_entity_poly.pdbx_seq_one_letter_code
_entity_poly.pdbx_strand_id
1 'polypeptide(L)'
;MHKLRAEASGCYSWSNGPGERYVAHTHNFEKVLYCVDGSITFVLENEARRLDLKPGDRMVLPAGTVHSAIVGDSGCTCIEGHR
;
A
#
# COMPACT_ATOMS: atom_id res chain seq x y z
N MET A 1 9.62 6.18 -7.50
CA MET A 1 8.67 7.26 -7.97
C MET A 1 8.53 7.30 -9.48
N HIS A 2 9.62 7.15 -10.21
CA HIS A 2 9.60 7.20 -11.68
C HIS A 2 8.62 6.20 -12.31
N LYS A 3 8.69 4.92 -11.92
CA LYS A 3 7.76 3.90 -12.44
C LYS A 3 6.32 4.18 -12.07
N LEU A 4 6.10 4.65 -10.84
CA LEU A 4 4.77 4.94 -10.36
C LEU A 4 4.13 6.08 -11.17
N ARG A 5 4.89 7.14 -11.47
CA ARG A 5 4.39 8.28 -12.22
C ARG A 5 4.02 7.94 -13.65
N ALA A 6 4.58 6.87 -14.20
CA ALA A 6 4.24 6.41 -15.54
C ALA A 6 2.86 5.72 -15.58
N GLU A 7 2.33 5.31 -14.44
CA GLU A 7 1.06 4.56 -14.40
C GLU A 7 0.00 5.15 -13.48
N ALA A 8 0.32 6.18 -12.70
CA ALA A 8 -0.62 6.75 -11.73
C ALA A 8 -0.44 8.25 -11.60
N SER A 9 -1.46 8.92 -11.09
CA SER A 9 -1.47 10.36 -10.82
C SER A 9 -1.48 10.62 -9.32
N GLY A 10 -1.18 11.87 -8.93
CA GLY A 10 -1.20 12.25 -7.52
C GLY A 10 -0.22 11.49 -6.67
N CYS A 11 0.95 11.15 -7.23
CA CYS A 11 1.93 10.31 -6.55
C CYS A 11 2.59 11.03 -5.39
N TYR A 12 2.73 10.31 -4.27
CA TYR A 12 3.41 10.83 -3.08
C TYR A 12 4.05 9.69 -2.29
N SER A 13 4.92 10.07 -1.37
CA SER A 13 5.65 9.14 -0.51
C SER A 13 5.15 9.29 0.93
N TRP A 14 5.13 8.17 1.66
CA TRP A 14 4.79 8.17 3.08
C TRP A 14 5.58 7.10 3.82
N SER A 15 5.76 7.31 5.13
CA SER A 15 6.50 6.38 5.98
C SER A 15 5.77 6.21 7.30
N ASN A 16 5.89 5.02 7.88
CA ASN A 16 5.31 4.70 9.18
C ASN A 16 6.30 3.90 10.01
N GLY A 17 6.16 4.02 11.33
CA GLY A 17 6.98 3.30 12.27
C GLY A 17 6.59 1.84 12.42
N PRO A 18 7.47 1.05 13.08
CA PRO A 18 7.22 -0.38 13.26
C PRO A 18 5.89 -0.67 13.96
N GLY A 19 5.17 -1.65 13.44
CA GLY A 19 3.94 -2.14 14.05
C GLY A 19 2.74 -1.23 13.94
N GLU A 20 2.83 -0.09 13.27
CA GLU A 20 1.69 0.79 13.08
C GLU A 20 0.59 0.08 12.28
N ARG A 21 -0.66 0.42 12.59
CA ARG A 21 -1.81 -0.21 11.95
C ARG A 21 -2.71 0.80 11.29
N TYR A 22 -3.24 0.40 10.14
CA TYR A 22 -4.30 1.13 9.46
C TYR A 22 -5.58 0.34 9.60
N VAL A 23 -6.64 0.97 10.13
CA VAL A 23 -7.95 0.32 10.23
C VAL A 23 -8.54 0.08 8.85
N ALA A 24 -9.45 -0.88 8.76
CA ALA A 24 -10.09 -1.21 7.49
C ALA A 24 -10.81 0.00 6.92
N HIS A 25 -10.57 0.26 5.65
CA HIS A 25 -11.18 1.37 4.91
C HIS A 25 -11.20 1.04 3.42
N THR A 26 -11.83 1.89 2.64
CA THR A 26 -11.93 1.72 1.20
C THR A 26 -11.80 3.07 0.49
N HIS A 27 -11.52 3.02 -0.80
CA HIS A 27 -11.42 4.21 -1.65
C HIS A 27 -12.29 4.02 -2.88
N ASN A 28 -12.76 5.12 -3.45
CA ASN A 28 -13.55 5.10 -4.67
C ASN A 28 -12.70 5.26 -5.94
N PHE A 29 -11.41 5.00 -5.83
CA PHE A 29 -10.46 5.03 -6.94
C PHE A 29 -9.51 3.83 -6.85
N GLU A 30 -8.86 3.50 -7.96
CA GLU A 30 -7.84 2.46 -7.98
C GLU A 30 -6.52 3.04 -7.46
N LYS A 31 -5.88 2.34 -6.56
CA LYS A 31 -4.60 2.75 -5.96
C LYS A 31 -3.48 1.86 -6.47
N VAL A 32 -2.35 2.48 -6.85
CA VAL A 32 -1.12 1.78 -7.18
C VAL A 32 -0.09 2.14 -6.11
N LEU A 33 0.55 1.14 -5.53
CA LEU A 33 1.48 1.32 -4.42
C LEU A 33 2.73 0.48 -4.61
N TYR A 34 3.88 1.07 -4.27
CA TYR A 34 5.15 0.35 -4.21
C TYR A 34 5.71 0.45 -2.80
N CYS A 35 6.21 -0.65 -2.26
CA CYS A 35 7.02 -0.63 -1.06
C CYS A 35 8.45 -0.29 -1.46
N VAL A 36 9.04 0.73 -0.84
CA VAL A 36 10.40 1.20 -1.16
C VAL A 36 11.38 0.71 -0.12
N ASP A 37 10.98 0.69 1.15
CA ASP A 37 11.84 0.30 2.26
C ASP A 37 11.00 -0.34 3.35
N GLY A 38 11.61 -1.22 4.16
CA GLY A 38 10.93 -1.92 5.22
C GLY A 38 9.92 -2.95 4.72
N SER A 39 8.79 -3.06 5.40
CA SER A 39 7.74 -4.01 5.02
C SER A 39 6.38 -3.56 5.53
N ILE A 40 5.34 -4.01 4.84
CA ILE A 40 3.96 -3.75 5.23
C ILE A 40 3.09 -4.89 4.70
N THR A 41 2.10 -5.30 5.50
CA THR A 41 1.14 -6.33 5.11
C THR A 41 -0.23 -5.69 4.95
N PHE A 42 -0.82 -5.84 3.78
CA PHE A 42 -2.20 -5.44 3.51
C PHE A 42 -3.12 -6.64 3.63
N VAL A 43 -4.27 -6.42 4.26
CA VAL A 43 -5.30 -7.46 4.38
C VAL A 43 -6.49 -7.01 3.56
N LEU A 44 -6.86 -7.83 2.57
CA LEU A 44 -8.04 -7.59 1.74
C LEU A 44 -9.21 -8.27 2.43
N GLU A 45 -10.00 -7.47 3.16
CA GLU A 45 -10.97 -7.99 4.14
C GLU A 45 -12.03 -8.90 3.52
N ASN A 46 -12.56 -8.53 2.35
CA ASN A 46 -13.63 -9.30 1.72
C ASN A 46 -13.15 -10.60 1.06
N GLU A 47 -11.84 -10.71 0.84
CA GLU A 47 -11.24 -11.88 0.19
C GLU A 47 -10.49 -12.76 1.17
N ALA A 48 -10.40 -12.35 2.44
CA ALA A 48 -9.60 -13.02 3.46
C ALA A 48 -8.17 -13.28 2.98
N ARG A 49 -7.57 -12.30 2.29
CA ARG A 49 -6.30 -12.41 1.61
C ARG A 49 -5.28 -11.41 2.16
N ARG A 50 -4.05 -11.87 2.32
CA ARG A 50 -2.94 -11.02 2.80
C ARG A 50 -1.92 -10.82 1.69
N LEU A 51 -1.40 -9.59 1.62
CA LEU A 51 -0.34 -9.23 0.68
C LEU A 51 0.81 -8.65 1.49
N ASP A 52 1.89 -9.43 1.63
CA ASP A 52 3.10 -9.01 2.34
C ASP A 52 4.01 -8.32 1.33
N LEU A 53 4.26 -7.02 1.52
CA LEU A 53 5.10 -6.24 0.63
C LEU A 53 6.48 -6.00 1.23
N LYS A 54 7.50 -6.21 0.41
CA LYS A 54 8.91 -5.95 0.70
C LYS A 54 9.42 -4.93 -0.30
N PRO A 55 10.62 -4.35 -0.10
CA PRO A 55 11.16 -3.38 -1.05
C PRO A 55 11.15 -3.90 -2.48
N GLY A 56 10.58 -3.11 -3.38
CA GLY A 56 10.42 -3.45 -4.78
C GLY A 56 9.07 -4.07 -5.14
N ASP A 57 8.29 -4.48 -4.17
CA ASP A 57 6.97 -5.07 -4.43
C ASP A 57 5.96 -3.98 -4.79
N ARG A 58 5.07 -4.35 -5.70
CA ARG A 58 4.01 -3.48 -6.24
C ARG A 58 2.66 -4.11 -5.96
N MET A 59 1.69 -3.26 -5.67
CA MET A 59 0.31 -3.71 -5.42
C MET A 59 -0.67 -2.76 -6.09
N VAL A 60 -1.75 -3.32 -6.62
CA VAL A 60 -2.88 -2.55 -7.13
C VAL A 60 -4.11 -2.90 -6.31
N LEU A 61 -4.76 -1.88 -5.76
CA LEU A 61 -6.03 -2.02 -5.05
C LEU A 61 -7.14 -1.46 -5.93
N PRO A 62 -8.03 -2.32 -6.45
CA PRO A 62 -9.17 -1.83 -7.20
C PRO A 62 -10.09 -0.95 -6.36
N ALA A 63 -10.79 -0.03 -7.00
CA ALA A 63 -11.77 0.81 -6.32
C ALA A 63 -12.78 -0.07 -5.56
N GLY A 64 -13.14 0.36 -4.36
CA GLY A 64 -14.11 -0.37 -3.53
C GLY A 64 -13.56 -1.54 -2.73
N THR A 65 -12.24 -1.82 -2.82
CA THR A 65 -11.63 -2.89 -2.04
C THR A 65 -11.46 -2.45 -0.60
N VAL A 66 -12.08 -3.18 0.32
CA VAL A 66 -11.93 -2.93 1.77
C VAL A 66 -10.61 -3.55 2.22
N HIS A 67 -9.74 -2.76 2.79
CA HIS A 67 -8.41 -3.21 3.18
C HIS A 67 -7.94 -2.56 4.49
N SER A 68 -7.11 -3.29 5.21
CA SER A 68 -6.40 -2.81 6.39
C SER A 68 -4.92 -3.10 6.19
N ALA A 69 -4.07 -2.62 7.10
CA ALA A 69 -2.63 -2.85 6.96
C ALA A 69 -1.93 -2.86 8.31
N ILE A 70 -0.81 -3.58 8.37
CA ILE A 70 0.09 -3.61 9.51
C ILE A 70 1.50 -3.40 8.99
N VAL A 71 2.20 -2.41 9.56
CA VAL A 71 3.60 -2.13 9.22
C VAL A 71 4.50 -3.15 9.92
N GLY A 72 5.52 -3.61 9.22
CA GLY A 72 6.46 -4.59 9.77
C GLY A 72 7.38 -4.03 10.84
N ASP A 73 8.26 -4.89 11.35
CA ASP A 73 9.13 -4.60 12.51
C ASP A 73 10.16 -3.50 12.26
N SER A 74 10.48 -3.21 11.01
CA SER A 74 11.45 -2.18 10.64
C SER A 74 10.79 -0.90 10.12
N GLY A 75 9.47 -0.79 10.25
CA GLY A 75 8.74 0.30 9.64
C GLY A 75 8.57 0.10 8.14
N CYS A 76 8.10 1.10 7.44
CA CYS A 76 8.03 1.06 5.99
C CYS A 76 8.06 2.46 5.38
N THR A 77 8.51 2.51 4.14
CA THR A 77 8.35 3.68 3.27
C THR A 77 7.70 3.18 1.99
N CYS A 78 6.63 3.82 1.61
CA CYS A 78 5.89 3.47 0.40
C CYS A 78 5.67 4.71 -0.46
N ILE A 79 5.46 4.48 -1.74
CA ILE A 79 5.01 5.51 -2.67
C ILE A 79 3.71 5.03 -3.28
N GLU A 80 2.77 5.93 -3.48
CA GLU A 80 1.48 5.57 -4.05
C GLU A 80 0.88 6.68 -4.89
N GLY A 81 -0.03 6.29 -5.77
CA GLY A 81 -0.82 7.18 -6.58
C GLY A 81 -2.15 6.51 -6.92
N HIS A 82 -3.00 7.24 -7.64
CA HIS A 82 -4.30 6.73 -8.07
C HIS A 82 -4.41 6.72 -9.60
N ARG A 83 -5.30 5.89 -10.11
CA ARG A 83 -5.58 5.86 -11.55
C ARG A 83 -7.01 5.42 -11.86
#